data_d948ec86f78a32acc9e0d2e8b79927dd
#
_entry.id   d948ec86f78a32acc9e0d2e8b79927dd
#
_cell.length_a   1.000
_cell.length_b   1.000
_cell.length_c   1.000
_cell.angle_alpha   90.00
_cell.angle_beta   90.00
_cell.angle_gamma   90.00
#
_symmetry.space_group_name_H-M   'P 1'
#
loop_
_entity.id
_entity.type
_entity.pdbx_description
1 polymer ?
#
loop_
_entity_poly.entity_id
_entity_poly.type
_entity_poly.pdbx_seq_one_letter_code
_entity_poly.pdbx_strand_id
1 'polypeptide(L)'
;MEYLVLFLILIVLECLYFKLADKYNIIDKPNLRSSHTSITLRGGGIIFYFGALAYFIISGFQYPWFFIGLTFMTFISFLDDIITLSNKVRLIFHFASVLLMVYQLNLFSLPWYYLIITFIIVVGVINAYNFMDGINGMTACYSLSVGGLLILVNNKINFVDQKLILYSMFGVLVFSFFNFRVKAKTFAGDVGSVSIAYILLFFLAALIIKTGNLIYILFLTVYGIDTVWTILRRIKLRENIFKAHRSHLYQFLGNEAGYNKLVISFIYGFIQFIIGLVIIWITQFNYDTQIIFSISLLVTFSLIYLVIKNSILKNIIL
;
A
#
# COMPACT_ATOMS: atom_id res chain seq x y z
N MET A 1 20.55 -19.31 -4.88
CA MET A 1 20.20 -19.51 -6.30
C MET A 1 18.69 -19.27 -6.56
N GLU A 2 17.82 -19.84 -5.74
CA GLU A 2 16.34 -19.71 -5.83
C GLU A 2 15.85 -18.25 -5.97
N TYR A 3 16.30 -17.34 -5.09
CA TYR A 3 15.89 -15.93 -5.11
C TYR A 3 16.31 -15.17 -6.38
N LEU A 4 17.51 -15.48 -6.90
CA LEU A 4 17.97 -14.86 -8.15
C LEU A 4 17.14 -15.32 -9.34
N VAL A 5 16.83 -16.62 -9.40
CA VAL A 5 15.98 -17.18 -10.45
C VAL A 5 14.58 -16.57 -10.40
N LEU A 6 13.98 -16.47 -9.21
CA LEU A 6 12.68 -15.81 -9.03
C LEU A 6 12.73 -14.36 -9.50
N PHE A 7 13.74 -13.61 -9.10
CA PHE A 7 13.89 -12.20 -9.47
C PHE A 7 13.97 -12.02 -11.00
N LEU A 8 14.74 -12.88 -11.67
CA LEU A 8 14.85 -12.87 -13.14
C LEU A 8 13.53 -13.25 -13.81
N ILE A 9 12.81 -14.25 -13.29
CA ILE A 9 11.47 -14.62 -13.79
C ILE A 9 10.51 -13.45 -13.67
N LEU A 10 10.48 -12.76 -12.52
CA LEU A 10 9.61 -11.59 -12.32
C LEU A 10 9.96 -10.44 -13.28
N ILE A 11 11.24 -10.18 -13.55
CA ILE A 11 11.64 -9.19 -14.58
C ILE A 11 11.09 -9.58 -15.95
N VAL A 12 11.23 -10.85 -16.35
CA VAL A 12 10.72 -11.34 -17.64
C VAL A 12 9.20 -11.19 -17.71
N LEU A 13 8.47 -11.57 -16.65
CA LEU A 13 7.02 -11.42 -16.59
C LEU A 13 6.59 -9.96 -16.69
N GLU A 14 7.29 -9.04 -16.02
CA GLU A 14 7.00 -7.61 -16.09
C GLU A 14 7.27 -7.06 -17.51
N CYS A 15 8.35 -7.48 -18.15
CA CYS A 15 8.65 -7.12 -19.56
C CYS A 15 7.61 -7.68 -20.55
N LEU A 16 7.10 -8.89 -20.31
CA LEU A 16 6.00 -9.48 -21.09
C LEU A 16 4.70 -8.70 -20.86
N TYR A 17 4.41 -8.32 -19.62
CA TYR A 17 3.27 -7.46 -19.31
C TYR A 17 3.34 -6.13 -20.08
N PHE A 18 4.49 -5.48 -20.18
CA PHE A 18 4.62 -4.23 -20.95
C PHE A 18 4.23 -4.41 -22.42
N LYS A 19 4.62 -5.53 -23.05
CA LYS A 19 4.23 -5.83 -24.44
C LYS A 19 2.71 -6.04 -24.57
N LEU A 20 2.10 -6.71 -23.58
CA LEU A 20 0.64 -6.91 -23.54
C LEU A 20 -0.10 -5.58 -23.31
N ALA A 21 0.35 -4.80 -22.32
CA ALA A 21 -0.25 -3.51 -21.99
C ALA A 21 -0.19 -2.53 -23.17
N ASP A 22 0.92 -2.49 -23.88
CA ASP A 22 1.09 -1.67 -25.09
C ASP A 22 0.15 -2.16 -26.22
N LYS A 23 0.13 -3.46 -26.47
CA LYS A 23 -0.73 -4.08 -27.52
C LYS A 23 -2.23 -3.81 -27.28
N TYR A 24 -2.67 -3.85 -26.02
CA TYR A 24 -4.08 -3.67 -25.64
C TYR A 24 -4.40 -2.25 -25.18
N ASN A 25 -3.47 -1.29 -25.34
CA ASN A 25 -3.63 0.11 -24.94
C ASN A 25 -4.03 0.28 -23.46
N ILE A 26 -3.47 -0.53 -22.56
CA ILE A 26 -3.64 -0.38 -21.09
C ILE A 26 -2.69 0.72 -20.65
N ILE A 27 -3.15 1.96 -20.81
CA ILE A 27 -2.35 3.19 -20.63
C ILE A 27 -3.07 4.18 -19.74
N ASP A 28 -2.29 4.99 -19.03
CA ASP A 28 -2.78 6.19 -18.35
C ASP A 28 -2.44 7.42 -19.19
N LYS A 29 -3.50 8.15 -19.58
CA LYS A 29 -3.39 9.41 -20.31
C LYS A 29 -3.45 10.57 -19.32
N PRO A 30 -2.50 11.55 -19.40
CA PRO A 30 -2.52 12.71 -18.54
C PRO A 30 -3.85 13.45 -18.59
N ASN A 31 -4.36 13.84 -17.42
CA ASN A 31 -5.54 14.66 -17.25
C ASN A 31 -5.25 15.82 -16.26
N LEU A 32 -6.21 16.70 -16.01
CA LEU A 32 -6.03 17.85 -15.11
C LEU A 32 -5.63 17.50 -13.67
N ARG A 33 -5.84 16.25 -13.25
CA ARG A 33 -5.49 15.76 -11.90
C ARG A 33 -4.20 14.97 -11.87
N SER A 34 -3.68 14.59 -13.03
CA SER A 34 -2.46 13.77 -13.14
C SER A 34 -1.24 14.52 -12.64
N SER A 35 -0.35 13.81 -12.01
CA SER A 35 0.97 14.29 -11.61
C SER A 35 2.06 13.99 -12.66
N HIS A 36 1.67 13.47 -13.83
CA HIS A 36 2.55 13.16 -14.96
C HIS A 36 2.07 13.87 -16.24
N THR A 37 2.97 14.01 -17.22
CA THR A 37 2.72 14.75 -18.48
C THR A 37 2.79 13.87 -19.72
N SER A 38 3.26 12.63 -19.60
CA SER A 38 3.43 11.67 -20.69
C SER A 38 2.49 10.48 -20.54
N ILE A 39 2.05 9.92 -21.67
CA ILE A 39 1.33 8.65 -21.68
C ILE A 39 2.24 7.56 -21.09
N THR A 40 1.73 6.77 -20.16
CA THR A 40 2.50 5.76 -19.43
C THR A 40 1.68 4.47 -19.35
N LEU A 41 2.32 3.31 -19.42
CA LEU A 41 1.64 2.03 -19.24
C LEU A 41 1.03 1.97 -17.82
N ARG A 42 -0.15 1.37 -17.69
CA ARG A 42 -0.87 1.21 -16.41
C ARG A 42 -0.88 -0.25 -15.99
N GLY A 43 -0.94 -0.53 -14.68
CA GLY A 43 -1.14 -1.87 -14.16
C GLY A 43 0.15 -2.71 -14.00
N GLY A 44 1.35 -2.12 -14.11
CA GLY A 44 2.60 -2.86 -13.85
C GLY A 44 2.72 -3.40 -12.43
N GLY A 45 1.92 -2.91 -11.49
CA GLY A 45 1.84 -3.48 -10.14
C GLY A 45 1.25 -4.90 -10.07
N ILE A 46 0.76 -5.46 -11.18
CA ILE A 46 0.34 -6.88 -11.25
C ILE A 46 1.49 -7.82 -10.86
N ILE A 47 2.74 -7.38 -10.98
CA ILE A 47 3.91 -8.18 -10.63
C ILE A 47 3.96 -8.51 -9.12
N PHE A 48 3.28 -7.75 -8.26
CA PHE A 48 3.17 -8.05 -6.83
C PHE A 48 2.39 -9.34 -6.60
N TYR A 49 1.31 -9.52 -7.36
CA TYR A 49 0.55 -10.77 -7.38
C TYR A 49 1.41 -11.94 -7.84
N PHE A 50 2.21 -11.79 -8.90
CA PHE A 50 3.08 -12.86 -9.39
C PHE A 50 4.18 -13.22 -8.40
N GLY A 51 4.68 -12.29 -7.61
CA GLY A 51 5.57 -12.59 -6.49
C GLY A 51 4.91 -13.50 -5.45
N ALA A 52 3.70 -13.16 -5.01
CA ALA A 52 2.95 -13.99 -4.07
C ALA A 52 2.53 -15.35 -4.70
N LEU A 53 2.16 -15.37 -5.99
CA LEU A 53 1.82 -16.60 -6.72
C LEU A 53 3.00 -17.57 -6.78
N ALA A 54 4.20 -17.08 -7.04
CA ALA A 54 5.40 -17.91 -7.06
C ALA A 54 5.61 -18.63 -5.71
N TYR A 55 5.43 -17.90 -4.61
CA TYR A 55 5.46 -18.53 -3.29
C TYR A 55 4.34 -19.57 -3.14
N PHE A 56 3.11 -19.23 -3.49
CA PHE A 56 1.96 -20.12 -3.35
C PHE A 56 2.18 -21.46 -4.03
N ILE A 57 2.74 -21.46 -5.24
CA ILE A 57 3.06 -22.67 -6.01
C ILE A 57 4.20 -23.46 -5.34
N ILE A 58 5.30 -22.79 -4.98
CA ILE A 58 6.50 -23.44 -4.47
C ILE A 58 6.30 -23.99 -3.04
N SER A 59 5.45 -23.36 -2.24
CA SER A 59 5.13 -23.78 -0.88
C SER A 59 4.16 -24.96 -0.80
N GLY A 60 3.68 -25.49 -1.93
CA GLY A 60 2.61 -26.51 -1.94
C GLY A 60 1.26 -25.95 -1.52
N PHE A 61 0.94 -24.76 -2.00
CA PHE A 61 -0.34 -24.05 -1.81
C PHE A 61 -0.64 -23.64 -0.36
N GLN A 62 0.36 -23.18 0.38
CA GLN A 62 0.15 -22.62 1.71
C GLN A 62 -0.65 -21.31 1.66
N TYR A 63 -1.42 -21.05 2.71
CA TYR A 63 -2.31 -19.88 2.84
C TYR A 63 -3.36 -19.77 1.71
N PRO A 64 -4.14 -20.84 1.40
CA PRO A 64 -5.00 -20.88 0.22
C PRO A 64 -6.08 -19.80 0.23
N TRP A 65 -6.70 -19.52 1.36
CA TRP A 65 -7.77 -18.53 1.46
C TRP A 65 -7.25 -17.10 1.30
N PHE A 66 -6.07 -16.79 1.83
CA PHE A 66 -5.41 -15.53 1.55
C PHE A 66 -5.15 -15.37 0.06
N PHE A 67 -4.64 -16.44 -0.59
CA PHE A 67 -4.29 -16.37 -2.00
C PHE A 67 -5.54 -16.25 -2.91
N ILE A 68 -6.64 -16.94 -2.61
CA ILE A 68 -7.91 -16.76 -3.32
C ILE A 68 -8.41 -15.32 -3.15
N GLY A 69 -8.37 -14.77 -1.95
CA GLY A 69 -8.73 -13.37 -1.69
C GLY A 69 -7.84 -12.38 -2.45
N LEU A 70 -6.53 -12.61 -2.47
CA LEU A 70 -5.59 -11.81 -3.27
C LEU A 70 -5.90 -11.88 -4.75
N THR A 71 -6.26 -13.07 -5.26
CA THR A 71 -6.65 -13.26 -6.66
C THR A 71 -7.92 -12.47 -7.00
N PHE A 72 -8.92 -12.47 -6.13
CA PHE A 72 -10.13 -11.66 -6.32
C PHE A 72 -9.82 -10.16 -6.33
N MET A 73 -9.01 -9.69 -5.38
CA MET A 73 -8.59 -8.29 -5.33
C MET A 73 -7.84 -7.88 -6.59
N THR A 74 -6.85 -8.68 -7.00
CA THR A 74 -6.03 -8.41 -8.17
C THR A 74 -6.86 -8.41 -9.44
N PHE A 75 -7.73 -9.42 -9.62
CA PHE A 75 -8.57 -9.55 -10.80
C PHE A 75 -9.55 -8.39 -10.96
N ILE A 76 -10.28 -8.04 -9.90
CA ILE A 76 -11.27 -6.95 -9.97
C ILE A 76 -10.59 -5.59 -10.19
N SER A 77 -9.44 -5.36 -9.56
CA SER A 77 -8.68 -4.12 -9.70
C SER A 77 -8.04 -4.02 -11.09
N PHE A 78 -7.60 -5.13 -11.67
CA PHE A 78 -7.12 -5.17 -13.05
C PHE A 78 -8.24 -4.87 -14.06
N LEU A 79 -9.44 -5.39 -13.83
CA LEU A 79 -10.60 -5.03 -14.64
C LEU A 79 -10.96 -3.55 -14.50
N ASP A 80 -10.86 -2.98 -13.29
CA ASP A 80 -11.13 -1.56 -13.07
C ASP A 80 -10.11 -0.66 -13.80
N ASP A 81 -8.86 -1.08 -13.90
CA ASP A 81 -7.83 -0.40 -14.70
C ASP A 81 -8.17 -0.36 -16.20
N ILE A 82 -8.94 -1.33 -16.70
CA ILE A 82 -9.30 -1.42 -18.12
C ILE A 82 -10.67 -0.80 -18.44
N ILE A 83 -11.69 -1.07 -17.61
CA ILE A 83 -13.11 -0.77 -17.94
C ILE A 83 -13.84 -0.01 -16.83
N THR A 84 -13.24 0.73 -16.00
CA THR A 84 -13.85 1.51 -14.91
C THR A 84 -15.12 0.87 -14.32
N LEU A 85 -14.98 0.19 -13.19
CA LEU A 85 -16.07 -0.55 -12.55
C LEU A 85 -16.87 0.33 -11.58
N SER A 86 -18.11 -0.07 -11.30
CA SER A 86 -18.89 0.61 -10.27
C SER A 86 -18.33 0.32 -8.87
N ASN A 87 -18.41 1.32 -7.98
CA ASN A 87 -17.95 1.17 -6.59
C ASN A 87 -18.65 0.00 -5.86
N LYS A 88 -19.89 -0.34 -6.23
CA LYS A 88 -20.64 -1.46 -5.64
C LYS A 88 -19.99 -2.81 -5.97
N VAL A 89 -19.60 -3.01 -7.23
CA VAL A 89 -18.94 -4.24 -7.67
C VAL A 89 -17.59 -4.39 -6.97
N ARG A 90 -16.78 -3.34 -6.95
CA ARG A 90 -15.50 -3.33 -6.22
C ARG A 90 -15.68 -3.69 -4.75
N LEU A 91 -16.67 -3.08 -4.06
CA LEU A 91 -16.94 -3.33 -2.66
C LEU A 91 -17.33 -4.79 -2.37
N ILE A 92 -18.10 -5.45 -3.24
CA ILE A 92 -18.46 -6.87 -3.09
C ILE A 92 -17.20 -7.75 -3.10
N PHE A 93 -16.30 -7.53 -4.07
CA PHE A 93 -15.05 -8.29 -4.13
C PHE A 93 -14.11 -7.97 -2.96
N HIS A 94 -14.03 -6.71 -2.54
CA HIS A 94 -13.27 -6.33 -1.35
C HIS A 94 -13.83 -7.03 -0.11
N PHE A 95 -15.15 -7.07 0.06
CA PHE A 95 -15.79 -7.76 1.17
C PHE A 95 -15.48 -9.27 1.16
N ALA A 96 -15.66 -9.93 0.03
CA ALA A 96 -15.37 -11.34 -0.12
C ALA A 96 -13.90 -11.67 0.19
N SER A 97 -12.96 -10.85 -0.32
CA SER A 97 -11.53 -11.04 -0.08
C SER A 97 -11.15 -10.82 1.39
N VAL A 98 -11.76 -9.82 2.05
CA VAL A 98 -11.54 -9.60 3.50
C VAL A 98 -12.09 -10.78 4.32
N LEU A 99 -13.25 -11.32 3.97
CA LEU A 99 -13.77 -12.52 4.63
C LEU A 99 -12.83 -13.72 4.48
N LEU A 100 -12.24 -13.92 3.31
CA LEU A 100 -11.25 -14.97 3.08
C LEU A 100 -9.98 -14.75 3.89
N MET A 101 -9.49 -13.51 4.02
CA MET A 101 -8.37 -13.16 4.89
C MET A 101 -8.70 -13.45 6.36
N VAL A 102 -9.87 -13.03 6.81
CA VAL A 102 -10.39 -13.28 8.18
C VAL A 102 -10.46 -14.78 8.46
N TYR A 103 -10.95 -15.57 7.50
CA TYR A 103 -11.00 -17.02 7.61
C TYR A 103 -9.60 -17.65 7.69
N GLN A 104 -8.68 -17.21 6.82
CA GLN A 104 -7.27 -17.68 6.83
C GLN A 104 -6.58 -17.41 8.17
N LEU A 105 -6.89 -16.29 8.82
CA LEU A 105 -6.32 -15.87 10.09
C LEU A 105 -7.09 -16.37 11.33
N ASN A 106 -8.13 -17.20 11.12
CA ASN A 106 -8.98 -17.77 12.16
C ASN A 106 -9.65 -16.70 13.07
N LEU A 107 -9.99 -15.53 12.51
CA LEU A 107 -10.57 -14.43 13.27
C LEU A 107 -12.07 -14.60 13.56
N PHE A 108 -12.75 -15.57 12.95
CA PHE A 108 -14.16 -15.89 13.26
C PHE A 108 -14.37 -16.43 14.70
N SER A 109 -13.29 -16.83 15.37
CA SER A 109 -13.32 -17.19 16.80
C SER A 109 -13.45 -15.96 17.71
N LEU A 110 -13.23 -14.76 17.20
CA LEU A 110 -13.35 -13.51 17.94
C LEU A 110 -14.79 -12.99 17.94
N PRO A 111 -15.17 -12.13 18.90
CA PRO A 111 -16.46 -11.44 18.90
C PRO A 111 -16.72 -10.69 17.59
N TRP A 112 -17.96 -10.71 17.12
CA TRP A 112 -18.36 -10.17 15.81
C TRP A 112 -17.96 -8.71 15.55
N TYR A 113 -17.86 -7.87 16.57
CA TYR A 113 -17.46 -6.47 16.42
C TYR A 113 -16.02 -6.33 15.98
N TYR A 114 -15.12 -7.27 16.28
CA TYR A 114 -13.76 -7.28 15.73
C TYR A 114 -13.77 -7.50 14.23
N LEU A 115 -14.71 -8.28 13.70
CA LEU A 115 -14.82 -8.50 12.25
C LEU A 115 -15.21 -7.21 11.53
N ILE A 116 -16.14 -6.43 12.11
CA ILE A 116 -16.53 -5.12 11.56
C ILE A 116 -15.36 -4.15 11.59
N ILE A 117 -14.65 -4.07 12.71
CA ILE A 117 -13.46 -3.19 12.85
C ILE A 117 -12.40 -3.59 11.84
N THR A 118 -12.09 -4.89 11.71
CA THR A 118 -11.14 -5.41 10.73
C THR A 118 -11.55 -5.03 9.31
N PHE A 119 -12.82 -5.20 8.96
CA PHE A 119 -13.33 -4.83 7.64
C PHE A 119 -13.13 -3.33 7.36
N ILE A 120 -13.50 -2.46 8.28
CA ILE A 120 -13.35 -1.01 8.13
C ILE A 120 -11.87 -0.64 7.96
N ILE A 121 -10.99 -1.20 8.79
CA ILE A 121 -9.55 -0.92 8.71
C ILE A 121 -8.98 -1.42 7.39
N VAL A 122 -9.25 -2.66 7.01
CA VAL A 122 -8.68 -3.26 5.79
C VAL A 122 -9.14 -2.51 4.55
N VAL A 123 -10.45 -2.24 4.41
CA VAL A 123 -10.97 -1.47 3.27
C VAL A 123 -10.45 -0.04 3.29
N GLY A 124 -10.37 0.59 4.47
CA GLY A 124 -9.80 1.93 4.62
C GLY A 124 -8.34 2.02 4.18
N VAL A 125 -7.50 1.06 4.59
CA VAL A 125 -6.07 1.03 4.20
C VAL A 125 -5.90 0.71 2.72
N ILE A 126 -6.68 -0.22 2.15
CA ILE A 126 -6.65 -0.49 0.70
C ILE A 126 -6.95 0.78 -0.10
N ASN A 127 -8.00 1.52 0.27
CA ASN A 127 -8.31 2.79 -0.38
C ASN A 127 -7.22 3.85 -0.15
N ALA A 128 -6.62 3.90 1.06
CA ALA A 128 -5.51 4.79 1.34
C ALA A 128 -4.32 4.51 0.41
N TYR A 129 -3.94 3.25 0.23
CA TYR A 129 -2.86 2.87 -0.71
C TYR A 129 -3.18 3.30 -2.15
N ASN A 130 -4.41 3.10 -2.58
CA ASN A 130 -4.85 3.53 -3.92
C ASN A 130 -4.77 5.06 -4.09
N PHE A 131 -5.19 5.83 -3.08
CA PHE A 131 -5.10 7.29 -3.11
C PHE A 131 -3.65 7.80 -3.04
N MET A 132 -2.77 7.06 -2.40
CA MET A 132 -1.36 7.43 -2.26
C MET A 132 -0.50 7.04 -3.48
N ASP A 133 -1.02 6.23 -4.41
CA ASP A 133 -0.34 5.83 -5.65
C ASP A 133 -0.45 6.91 -6.75
N GLY A 134 -0.08 8.16 -6.45
CA GLY A 134 -0.27 9.27 -7.39
C GLY A 134 1.01 9.91 -7.94
N ILE A 135 2.21 9.48 -7.52
CA ILE A 135 3.51 9.92 -8.08
C ILE A 135 4.48 8.74 -8.16
N ASN A 136 5.45 8.85 -9.09
CA ASN A 136 6.43 7.80 -9.34
C ASN A 136 7.18 7.40 -8.06
N GLY A 137 7.26 6.10 -7.80
CA GLY A 137 7.99 5.53 -6.68
C GLY A 137 7.24 5.49 -5.35
N MET A 138 6.10 6.17 -5.20
CA MET A 138 5.43 6.30 -3.92
C MET A 138 5.04 4.94 -3.34
N THR A 139 4.27 4.15 -4.08
CA THR A 139 3.84 2.82 -3.66
C THR A 139 5.01 1.86 -3.48
N ALA A 140 6.02 1.93 -4.36
CA ALA A 140 7.21 1.08 -4.27
C ALA A 140 8.04 1.37 -3.01
N CYS A 141 8.45 2.63 -2.79
CA CYS A 141 9.27 3.01 -1.64
C CYS A 141 8.58 2.72 -0.31
N TYR A 142 7.28 3.06 -0.23
CA TYR A 142 6.52 2.83 0.99
C TYR A 142 6.32 1.34 1.28
N SER A 143 5.93 0.55 0.28
CA SER A 143 5.74 -0.90 0.45
C SER A 143 7.03 -1.64 0.77
N LEU A 144 8.17 -1.23 0.19
CA LEU A 144 9.49 -1.78 0.53
C LEU A 144 9.88 -1.45 1.97
N SER A 145 9.53 -0.25 2.46
CA SER A 145 9.77 0.14 3.85
C SER A 145 8.95 -0.71 4.82
N VAL A 146 7.66 -0.83 4.58
CA VAL A 146 6.76 -1.66 5.42
C VAL A 146 7.15 -3.14 5.33
N GLY A 147 7.39 -3.66 4.13
CA GLY A 147 7.84 -5.04 3.90
C GLY A 147 9.18 -5.34 4.59
N GLY A 148 10.15 -4.41 4.51
CA GLY A 148 11.43 -4.52 5.20
C GLY A 148 11.28 -4.60 6.72
N LEU A 149 10.40 -3.78 7.32
CA LEU A 149 10.08 -3.84 8.75
C LEU A 149 9.44 -5.19 9.13
N LEU A 150 8.50 -5.68 8.31
CA LEU A 150 7.87 -6.98 8.52
C LEU A 150 8.89 -8.13 8.42
N ILE A 151 9.86 -8.07 7.50
CA ILE A 151 10.98 -9.03 7.42
C ILE A 151 11.81 -9.02 8.71
N LEU A 152 12.18 -7.82 9.20
CA LEU A 152 12.96 -7.68 10.43
C LEU A 152 12.25 -8.29 11.64
N VAL A 153 10.94 -8.04 11.76
CA VAL A 153 10.15 -8.59 12.86
C VAL A 153 9.93 -10.09 12.68
N ASN A 154 9.68 -10.56 11.45
CA ASN A 154 9.44 -11.98 11.18
C ASN A 154 10.65 -12.86 11.48
N ASN A 155 11.88 -12.37 11.29
CA ASN A 155 13.11 -13.06 11.67
C ASN A 155 13.17 -13.41 13.18
N LYS A 156 12.43 -12.70 14.03
CA LYS A 156 12.39 -12.94 15.48
C LYS A 156 11.12 -13.67 15.92
N ILE A 157 9.98 -13.35 15.31
CA ILE A 157 8.65 -13.76 15.79
C ILE A 157 8.07 -14.94 14.98
N ASN A 158 8.49 -15.11 13.72
CA ASN A 158 7.99 -16.14 12.80
C ASN A 158 6.44 -16.19 12.75
N PHE A 159 5.81 -15.05 12.37
CA PHE A 159 4.36 -14.93 12.28
C PHE A 159 3.80 -15.46 10.95
N VAL A 160 4.60 -15.49 9.87
CA VAL A 160 4.32 -16.15 8.58
C VAL A 160 5.60 -16.77 8.02
N ASP A 161 5.48 -17.59 6.96
CA ASP A 161 6.64 -18.06 6.23
C ASP A 161 7.43 -16.87 5.65
N GLN A 162 8.72 -16.80 5.98
CA GLN A 162 9.62 -15.73 5.55
C GLN A 162 9.68 -15.60 4.02
N LYS A 163 9.60 -16.72 3.29
CA LYS A 163 9.63 -16.71 1.82
C LYS A 163 8.43 -15.98 1.23
N LEU A 164 7.24 -16.06 1.87
CA LEU A 164 6.07 -15.34 1.36
C LEU A 164 6.30 -13.82 1.36
N ILE A 165 6.89 -13.27 2.43
CA ILE A 165 7.23 -11.85 2.50
C ILE A 165 8.28 -11.51 1.45
N LEU A 166 9.38 -12.29 1.38
CA LEU A 166 10.48 -12.04 0.44
C LEU A 166 10.01 -12.09 -1.02
N TYR A 167 9.22 -13.09 -1.41
CA TYR A 167 8.74 -13.25 -2.77
C TYR A 167 7.81 -12.10 -3.19
N SER A 168 6.93 -11.68 -2.28
CA SER A 168 6.09 -10.51 -2.51
C SER A 168 6.92 -9.23 -2.67
N MET A 169 7.96 -9.05 -1.83
CA MET A 169 8.83 -7.88 -1.91
C MET A 169 9.74 -7.89 -3.14
N PHE A 170 10.11 -9.05 -3.69
CA PHE A 170 10.78 -9.11 -4.99
C PHE A 170 9.90 -8.58 -6.12
N GLY A 171 8.59 -8.82 -6.09
CA GLY A 171 7.66 -8.17 -7.02
C GLY A 171 7.73 -6.65 -6.92
N VAL A 172 7.73 -6.10 -5.69
CA VAL A 172 7.83 -4.65 -5.46
C VAL A 172 9.19 -4.10 -5.93
N LEU A 173 10.29 -4.83 -5.72
CA LEU A 173 11.63 -4.45 -6.20
C LEU A 173 11.68 -4.39 -7.73
N VAL A 174 11.15 -5.40 -8.42
CA VAL A 174 11.09 -5.41 -9.89
C VAL A 174 10.27 -4.23 -10.40
N PHE A 175 9.08 -4.00 -9.86
CA PHE A 175 8.27 -2.84 -10.21
C PHE A 175 9.00 -1.53 -9.95
N SER A 176 9.70 -1.39 -8.81
CA SER A 176 10.42 -0.16 -8.45
C SER A 176 11.47 0.21 -9.50
N PHE A 177 12.14 -0.79 -10.07
CA PHE A 177 13.13 -0.55 -11.14
C PHE A 177 12.54 0.15 -12.37
N PHE A 178 11.26 -0.09 -12.69
CA PHE A 178 10.57 0.51 -13.83
C PHE A 178 9.77 1.75 -13.48
N ASN A 179 9.32 1.89 -12.23
CA ASN A 179 8.47 2.98 -11.77
C ASN A 179 9.23 4.12 -11.08
N PHE A 180 10.25 3.82 -10.24
CA PHE A 180 11.02 4.83 -9.50
C PHE A 180 12.01 5.56 -10.44
N ARG A 181 11.45 6.32 -11.38
CA ARG A 181 12.18 7.09 -12.41
C ARG A 181 11.46 8.41 -12.67
N VAL A 182 12.19 9.41 -13.15
CA VAL A 182 11.61 10.70 -13.59
C VAL A 182 10.52 10.46 -14.64
N LYS A 183 10.80 9.61 -15.63
CA LYS A 183 9.81 9.10 -16.59
C LYS A 183 9.60 7.61 -16.29
N ALA A 184 8.55 7.29 -15.55
CA ALA A 184 8.20 5.90 -15.26
C ALA A 184 7.86 5.15 -16.55
N LYS A 185 8.24 3.88 -16.63
CA LYS A 185 7.83 2.98 -17.71
C LYS A 185 6.39 2.51 -17.54
N THR A 186 5.98 2.33 -16.29
CA THR A 186 4.64 1.89 -15.91
C THR A 186 4.21 2.47 -14.56
N PHE A 187 2.91 2.61 -14.36
CA PHE A 187 2.29 2.90 -13.06
C PHE A 187 1.76 1.61 -12.44
N ALA A 188 1.62 1.59 -11.11
CA ALA A 188 1.11 0.42 -10.41
C ALA A 188 -0.31 0.07 -10.86
N GLY A 189 -1.15 1.08 -11.05
CA GLY A 189 -2.57 0.92 -11.31
C GLY A 189 -3.33 0.51 -10.04
N ASP A 190 -4.65 0.42 -10.16
CA ASP A 190 -5.48 -0.11 -9.08
C ASP A 190 -5.09 -1.56 -8.77
N VAL A 191 -4.74 -2.35 -9.79
CA VAL A 191 -4.25 -3.72 -9.62
C VAL A 191 -3.02 -3.79 -8.71
N GLY A 192 -2.08 -2.87 -8.81
CA GLY A 192 -0.88 -2.84 -7.98
C GLY A 192 -1.14 -2.30 -6.58
N SER A 193 -1.73 -1.11 -6.47
CA SER A 193 -1.96 -0.47 -5.16
C SER A 193 -2.85 -1.30 -4.25
N VAL A 194 -3.92 -1.92 -4.79
CA VAL A 194 -4.85 -2.77 -4.03
C VAL A 194 -4.22 -4.10 -3.64
N SER A 195 -3.53 -4.78 -4.57
CA SER A 195 -2.92 -6.09 -4.26
C SER A 195 -1.79 -5.98 -3.24
N ILE A 196 -0.91 -4.97 -3.35
CA ILE A 196 0.16 -4.81 -2.36
C ILE A 196 -0.39 -4.41 -0.98
N ALA A 197 -1.42 -3.55 -0.93
CA ALA A 197 -2.09 -3.22 0.32
C ALA A 197 -2.67 -4.47 0.99
N TYR A 198 -3.34 -5.33 0.23
CA TYR A 198 -3.91 -6.58 0.73
C TYR A 198 -2.83 -7.54 1.25
N ILE A 199 -1.71 -7.69 0.52
CA ILE A 199 -0.55 -8.51 0.92
C ILE A 199 0.03 -7.99 2.25
N LEU A 200 0.32 -6.69 2.35
CA LEU A 200 0.91 -6.10 3.55
C LEU A 200 -0.04 -6.15 4.75
N LEU A 201 -1.34 -5.96 4.51
CA LEU A 201 -2.37 -6.10 5.55
C LEU A 201 -2.49 -7.53 6.08
N PHE A 202 -2.38 -8.54 5.23
CA PHE A 202 -2.32 -9.93 5.68
C PHE A 202 -1.13 -10.16 6.60
N PHE A 203 0.07 -9.71 6.24
CA PHE A 203 1.26 -9.83 7.08
C PHE A 203 1.10 -9.07 8.40
N LEU A 204 0.59 -7.85 8.34
CA LEU A 204 0.39 -7.03 9.52
C LEU A 204 -0.65 -7.62 10.47
N ALA A 205 -1.75 -8.13 9.93
CA ALA A 205 -2.78 -8.80 10.72
C ALA A 205 -2.23 -10.09 11.37
N ALA A 206 -1.49 -10.92 10.61
CA ALA A 206 -0.84 -12.11 11.14
C ALA A 206 0.14 -11.77 12.28
N LEU A 207 0.93 -10.69 12.12
CA LEU A 207 1.84 -10.20 13.16
C LEU A 207 1.09 -9.75 14.41
N ILE A 208 0.04 -8.93 14.26
CA ILE A 208 -0.78 -8.44 15.38
C ILE A 208 -1.43 -9.60 16.12
N ILE A 209 -2.00 -10.56 15.42
CA ILE A 209 -2.62 -11.76 16.02
C ILE A 209 -1.58 -12.58 16.77
N LYS A 210 -0.41 -12.82 16.16
CA LYS A 210 0.66 -13.62 16.75
C LYS A 210 1.21 -12.99 18.04
N THR A 211 1.28 -11.67 18.10
CA THR A 211 1.88 -10.93 19.24
C THR A 211 0.86 -10.40 20.24
N GLY A 212 -0.41 -10.29 19.84
CA GLY A 212 -1.45 -9.59 20.62
C GLY A 212 -1.20 -8.07 20.70
N ASN A 213 -0.30 -7.50 19.90
CA ASN A 213 0.15 -6.12 20.02
C ASN A 213 -0.30 -5.24 18.85
N LEU A 214 -1.23 -4.34 19.11
CA LEU A 214 -1.80 -3.42 18.13
C LEU A 214 -0.84 -2.32 17.67
N ILE A 215 0.27 -2.06 18.38
CA ILE A 215 1.22 -0.99 18.03
C ILE A 215 1.76 -1.14 16.61
N TYR A 216 1.84 -2.36 16.08
CA TYR A 216 2.32 -2.64 14.73
C TYR A 216 1.45 -2.01 13.62
N ILE A 217 0.20 -1.59 13.91
CA ILE A 217 -0.61 -0.83 12.95
C ILE A 217 0.07 0.49 12.54
N LEU A 218 0.94 1.01 13.40
CA LEU A 218 1.71 2.22 13.15
C LEU A 218 2.80 2.03 12.07
N PHE A 219 3.02 0.81 11.55
CA PHE A 219 3.78 0.60 10.32
C PHE A 219 3.11 1.25 9.10
N LEU A 220 1.91 1.80 9.28
CA LEU A 220 1.16 2.53 8.26
C LEU A 220 0.97 4.02 8.61
N THR A 221 1.75 4.58 9.56
CA THR A 221 1.55 5.93 10.12
C THR A 221 1.55 7.01 9.04
N VAL A 222 2.55 7.04 8.15
CA VAL A 222 2.73 8.16 7.21
C VAL A 222 1.58 8.23 6.20
N TYR A 223 1.19 7.10 5.61
CA TYR A 223 0.01 7.02 4.73
C TYR A 223 -1.28 7.30 5.50
N GLY A 224 -1.39 6.77 6.71
CA GLY A 224 -2.56 6.99 7.57
C GLY A 224 -2.78 8.46 7.88
N ILE A 225 -1.74 9.19 8.29
CA ILE A 225 -1.80 10.62 8.60
C ILE A 225 -2.21 11.44 7.37
N ASP A 226 -1.55 11.23 6.21
CA ASP A 226 -1.90 11.99 5.00
C ASP A 226 -3.35 11.72 4.57
N THR A 227 -3.76 10.45 4.58
CA THR A 227 -5.11 10.05 4.15
C THR A 227 -6.19 10.57 5.10
N VAL A 228 -6.03 10.35 6.42
CA VAL A 228 -7.02 10.75 7.42
C VAL A 228 -7.22 12.28 7.41
N TRP A 229 -6.14 13.06 7.49
CA TRP A 229 -6.25 14.52 7.47
C TRP A 229 -6.77 15.06 6.14
N THR A 230 -6.47 14.41 5.03
CA THR A 230 -7.03 14.79 3.73
C THR A 230 -8.54 14.53 3.70
N ILE A 231 -9.01 13.37 4.18
CA ILE A 231 -10.44 13.05 4.26
C ILE A 231 -11.17 14.01 5.20
N LEU A 232 -10.64 14.25 6.41
CA LEU A 232 -11.23 15.18 7.39
C LEU A 232 -11.36 16.60 6.83
N ARG A 233 -10.33 17.08 6.12
CA ARG A 233 -10.38 18.39 5.45
C ARG A 233 -11.49 18.42 4.39
N ARG A 234 -11.62 17.39 3.57
CA ARG A 234 -12.66 17.31 2.53
C ARG A 234 -14.07 17.26 3.11
N ILE A 235 -14.28 16.53 4.20
CA ILE A 235 -15.55 16.51 4.95
C ILE A 235 -15.87 17.93 5.46
N LYS A 236 -14.88 18.62 6.08
CA LYS A 236 -15.05 20.01 6.54
C LYS A 236 -15.42 20.96 5.43
N LEU A 237 -14.88 20.76 4.22
CA LEU A 237 -15.19 21.56 3.02
C LEU A 237 -16.47 21.10 2.31
N ARG A 238 -17.18 20.12 2.85
CA ARG A 238 -18.39 19.51 2.28
C ARG A 238 -18.18 18.93 0.88
N GLU A 239 -16.96 18.48 0.58
CA GLU A 239 -16.64 17.81 -0.67
C GLU A 239 -17.09 16.34 -0.63
N ASN A 240 -17.47 15.81 -1.80
CA ASN A 240 -17.78 14.38 -1.90
C ASN A 240 -16.49 13.54 -1.84
N ILE A 241 -16.29 12.84 -0.72
CA ILE A 241 -15.09 12.02 -0.46
C ILE A 241 -14.92 10.84 -1.44
N PHE A 242 -15.99 10.41 -2.11
CA PHE A 242 -15.95 9.33 -3.11
C PHE A 242 -15.55 9.80 -4.51
N LYS A 243 -15.47 11.13 -4.74
CA LYS A 243 -14.95 11.65 -6.01
C LYS A 243 -13.43 11.72 -5.97
N ALA A 244 -12.82 11.33 -7.08
CA ALA A 244 -11.36 11.44 -7.27
C ALA A 244 -10.89 12.89 -7.05
N HIS A 245 -9.78 13.07 -6.35
CA HIS A 245 -9.25 14.36 -5.93
C HIS A 245 -7.73 14.42 -6.03
N ARG A 246 -7.16 15.60 -5.86
CA ARG A 246 -5.72 15.86 -5.83
C ARG A 246 -5.39 16.76 -4.66
N SER A 247 -5.60 16.26 -3.43
CA SER A 247 -5.50 17.07 -2.21
C SER A 247 -4.68 16.42 -1.08
N HIS A 248 -3.96 15.34 -1.36
CA HIS A 248 -2.99 14.77 -0.44
C HIS A 248 -1.75 15.65 -0.30
N LEU A 249 -1.06 15.59 0.84
CA LEU A 249 0.13 16.40 1.09
C LEU A 249 1.22 16.15 0.04
N TYR A 250 1.49 14.87 -0.28
CA TYR A 250 2.49 14.54 -1.28
C TYR A 250 2.20 15.17 -2.66
N GLN A 251 0.92 15.31 -3.02
CA GLN A 251 0.51 15.95 -4.27
C GLN A 251 0.75 17.46 -4.23
N PHE A 252 0.44 18.12 -3.12
CA PHE A 252 0.77 19.53 -2.94
C PHE A 252 2.28 19.78 -3.00
N LEU A 253 3.07 18.94 -2.35
CA LEU A 253 4.53 19.03 -2.41
C LEU A 253 5.07 18.89 -3.83
N GLY A 254 4.58 17.90 -4.59
CA GLY A 254 5.09 17.59 -5.91
C GLY A 254 4.55 18.47 -7.05
N ASN A 255 3.31 18.91 -6.96
CA ASN A 255 2.65 19.59 -8.07
C ASN A 255 2.57 21.10 -7.85
N GLU A 256 2.26 21.55 -6.64
CA GLU A 256 2.09 22.98 -6.30
C GLU A 256 3.39 23.60 -5.80
N ALA A 257 4.09 22.93 -4.88
CA ALA A 257 5.38 23.41 -4.37
C ALA A 257 6.58 23.07 -5.27
N GLY A 258 6.39 22.22 -6.28
CA GLY A 258 7.40 21.92 -7.30
C GLY A 258 8.56 21.03 -6.82
N TYR A 259 8.45 20.36 -5.66
CA TYR A 259 9.50 19.47 -5.19
C TYR A 259 9.63 18.22 -6.08
N ASN A 260 10.83 17.66 -6.14
CA ASN A 260 11.09 16.44 -6.89
C ASN A 260 10.26 15.26 -6.35
N LYS A 261 9.41 14.68 -7.21
CA LYS A 261 8.47 13.62 -6.85
C LYS A 261 9.17 12.35 -6.35
N LEU A 262 10.32 11.99 -6.90
CA LEU A 262 11.10 10.83 -6.45
C LEU A 262 11.65 11.04 -5.04
N VAL A 263 12.08 12.27 -4.73
CA VAL A 263 12.53 12.64 -3.38
C VAL A 263 11.38 12.56 -2.39
N ILE A 264 10.19 13.04 -2.76
CA ILE A 264 8.99 12.93 -1.91
C ILE A 264 8.67 11.44 -1.62
N SER A 265 8.64 10.61 -2.67
CA SER A 265 8.38 9.18 -2.55
C SER A 265 9.39 8.47 -1.64
N PHE A 266 10.66 8.79 -1.82
CA PHE A 266 11.73 8.27 -0.97
C PHE A 266 11.57 8.71 0.49
N ILE A 267 11.29 10.00 0.75
CA ILE A 267 11.10 10.55 2.10
C ILE A 267 9.91 9.88 2.79
N TYR A 268 8.78 9.67 2.11
CA TYR A 268 7.62 8.98 2.69
C TYR A 268 7.97 7.56 3.14
N GLY A 269 8.65 6.79 2.29
CA GLY A 269 9.13 5.45 2.64
C GLY A 269 10.18 5.48 3.76
N PHE A 270 11.17 6.37 3.67
CA PHE A 270 12.25 6.47 4.64
C PHE A 270 11.76 6.87 6.05
N ILE A 271 10.89 7.88 6.14
CA ILE A 271 10.28 8.28 7.42
C ILE A 271 9.48 7.10 8.00
N GLN A 272 8.68 6.40 7.18
CA GLN A 272 7.94 5.23 7.65
C GLN A 272 8.88 4.13 8.15
N PHE A 273 10.00 3.90 7.48
CA PHE A 273 10.99 2.91 7.92
C PHE A 273 11.59 3.27 9.28
N ILE A 274 12.00 4.53 9.47
CA ILE A 274 12.53 5.01 10.76
C ILE A 274 11.49 4.88 11.87
N ILE A 275 10.25 5.32 11.62
CA ILE A 275 9.14 5.14 12.57
C ILE A 275 9.00 3.67 12.96
N GLY A 276 9.02 2.79 11.97
CA GLY A 276 8.88 1.34 12.20
C GLY A 276 10.02 0.75 13.04
N LEU A 277 11.26 1.18 12.84
CA LEU A 277 12.39 0.77 13.68
C LEU A 277 12.19 1.20 15.14
N VAL A 278 11.72 2.43 15.35
CA VAL A 278 11.40 2.92 16.69
C VAL A 278 10.24 2.13 17.30
N ILE A 279 9.20 1.81 16.53
CA ILE A 279 8.09 0.95 16.99
C ILE A 279 8.61 -0.41 17.43
N ILE A 280 9.46 -1.07 16.63
CA ILE A 280 10.06 -2.36 16.99
C ILE A 280 10.84 -2.25 18.32
N TRP A 281 11.54 -1.17 18.54
CA TRP A 281 12.24 -0.93 19.81
C TRP A 281 11.26 -0.69 20.96
N ILE A 282 10.19 0.10 20.75
CA ILE A 282 9.16 0.41 21.77
C ILE A 282 8.37 -0.83 22.20
N THR A 283 8.25 -1.86 21.37
CA THR A 283 7.56 -3.11 21.78
C THR A 283 8.25 -3.85 22.95
N GLN A 284 9.47 -3.48 23.32
CA GLN A 284 10.18 -4.05 24.46
C GLN A 284 9.73 -3.46 25.82
N PHE A 285 8.97 -2.37 25.79
CA PHE A 285 8.48 -1.69 26.99
C PHE A 285 7.03 -2.12 27.33
N ASN A 286 6.56 -1.71 28.49
CA ASN A 286 5.20 -2.00 28.94
C ASN A 286 4.12 -1.33 28.07
N TYR A 287 2.88 -1.77 28.19
CA TYR A 287 1.76 -1.27 27.37
C TYR A 287 1.50 0.22 27.57
N ASP A 288 1.65 0.76 28.78
CA ASP A 288 1.41 2.17 29.04
C ASP A 288 2.41 3.05 28.25
N THR A 289 3.69 2.67 28.25
CA THR A 289 4.72 3.33 27.43
C THR A 289 4.39 3.25 25.95
N GLN A 290 3.92 2.10 25.48
CA GLN A 290 3.55 1.92 24.08
C GLN A 290 2.35 2.79 23.68
N ILE A 291 1.34 2.92 24.55
CA ILE A 291 0.16 3.78 24.32
C ILE A 291 0.59 5.26 24.30
N ILE A 292 1.37 5.71 25.29
CA ILE A 292 1.85 7.09 25.36
C ILE A 292 2.67 7.44 24.11
N PHE A 293 3.58 6.55 23.71
CA PHE A 293 4.37 6.71 22.49
C PHE A 293 3.47 6.79 21.24
N SER A 294 2.49 5.90 21.12
CA SER A 294 1.58 5.86 19.95
C SER A 294 0.80 7.17 19.81
N ILE A 295 0.23 7.67 20.91
CA ILE A 295 -0.50 8.94 20.94
C ILE A 295 0.45 10.10 20.59
N SER A 296 1.62 10.16 21.22
CA SER A 296 2.61 11.21 20.98
C SER A 296 3.09 11.24 19.53
N LEU A 297 3.33 10.05 18.94
CA LEU A 297 3.71 9.90 17.54
C LEU A 297 2.62 10.45 16.61
N LEU A 298 1.37 10.00 16.79
CA LEU A 298 0.25 10.42 15.96
C LEU A 298 -0.03 11.92 16.07
N VAL A 299 0.04 12.49 17.27
CA VAL A 299 -0.12 13.94 17.50
C VAL A 299 1.01 14.71 16.82
N THR A 300 2.27 14.31 17.03
CA THR A 300 3.44 14.99 16.46
C THR A 300 3.37 15.00 14.93
N PHE A 301 3.14 13.84 14.30
CA PHE A 301 3.04 13.75 12.83
C PHE A 301 1.81 14.48 12.27
N SER A 302 0.70 14.51 13.02
CA SER A 302 -0.47 15.33 12.66
C SER A 302 -0.16 16.82 12.67
N LEU A 303 0.55 17.30 13.67
CA LEU A 303 0.96 18.71 13.76
C LEU A 303 1.93 19.06 12.62
N ILE A 304 2.94 18.23 12.36
CA ILE A 304 3.88 18.41 11.25
C ILE A 304 3.12 18.48 9.91
N TYR A 305 2.20 17.53 9.67
CA TYR A 305 1.36 17.51 8.47
C TYR A 305 0.58 18.81 8.30
N LEU A 306 -0.11 19.26 9.36
CA LEU A 306 -0.93 20.47 9.32
C LEU A 306 -0.09 21.73 9.06
N VAL A 307 1.08 21.84 9.72
CA VAL A 307 1.99 22.98 9.52
C VAL A 307 2.49 23.03 8.08
N ILE A 308 2.99 21.94 7.55
CA ILE A 308 3.51 21.88 6.17
C ILE A 308 2.40 22.20 5.18
N LYS A 309 1.24 21.53 5.31
CA LYS A 309 0.12 21.73 4.39
C LYS A 309 -0.42 23.15 4.41
N ASN A 310 -0.57 23.76 5.57
CA ASN A 310 -1.04 25.14 5.70
C ASN A 310 -0.02 26.14 5.13
N SER A 311 1.29 25.90 5.31
CA SER A 311 2.33 26.73 4.71
C SER A 311 2.24 26.72 3.18
N ILE A 312 2.11 25.53 2.58
CA ILE A 312 1.99 25.43 1.11
C ILE A 312 0.71 26.13 0.62
N LEU A 313 -0.43 25.91 1.29
CA LEU A 313 -1.70 26.52 0.90
C LEU A 313 -1.67 28.05 0.98
N LYS A 314 -1.00 28.63 1.97
CA LYS A 314 -0.82 30.08 2.06
C LYS A 314 -0.05 30.64 0.87
N ASN A 315 1.00 29.93 0.43
CA ASN A 315 1.84 30.37 -0.69
C ASN A 315 1.13 30.22 -2.08
N ILE A 316 0.06 29.44 -2.16
CA ILE A 316 -0.75 29.30 -3.41
C ILE A 316 -1.80 30.40 -3.51
N ILE A 317 -2.26 30.94 -2.39
CA ILE A 317 -3.31 31.96 -2.33
C ILE A 317 -2.72 33.39 -2.49
N LEU A 318 -1.44 33.57 -2.20
CA LEU A 318 -0.68 34.80 -2.47
C LEU A 318 -0.15 34.85 -3.89
#